data_e841b01faa25be7a550ff00a2760513a
#
_entry.id   e841b01faa25be7a550ff00a2760513a
#
_cell.length_a   1.000
_cell.length_b   1.000
_cell.length_c   1.000
_cell.angle_alpha   90.00
_cell.angle_beta   90.00
_cell.angle_gamma   90.00
#
_symmetry.space_group_name_H-M   'P 1'
#
loop_
_entity.id
_entity.type
_entity.pdbx_description
1 polymer ?
#
loop_
_entity_poly.entity_id
_entity_poly.type
_entity_poly.pdbx_seq_one_letter_code
_entity_poly.pdbx_strand_id
1 'polypeptide(L)'
;MSPIAQRIIDPKFASPQLSQFDQIIKAEVTGPDAVTLTTKSAYPALLAQLVKLSIVPKKHVEAVGKDAFNLKPIGSGPYKFDSWQRGVAVTLTRNDAYWGTKGPFPSVIFRAVPDAATRVADLQTGTADLAVSLDSDQAAQLKTTGKAQPLIALTERVAFLRFNTTKPPFDDIKVRQAAAMAIDKKGITEGLLGGHDRPMPELLTPAVFGWVDGIADTPYDPAKAKAIIAAAGPAAKAEVELASAPVYDQRVVQALQQQLTEAGLNVKISMSDMATYLKRLQSGPETTALISFGRWSCACQDADGIMFPLLHKSSGWSAYRNPKTDALLEDARQTLDTAKRLTYYKQIHEIVLQDVPLIPLYQAAIIYGGSKNLKWQPTPNESMFLNRMGWAD
;
A
#
# COMPACT_ATOMS: atom_id res chain seq x y z
N MET A 1 -15.85 20.68 -9.36
CA MET A 1 -15.87 19.29 -8.84
C MET A 1 -16.77 18.35 -9.62
N SER A 2 -18.04 18.71 -9.92
CA SER A 2 -18.99 17.83 -10.60
C SER A 2 -18.48 17.20 -11.92
N PRO A 3 -17.91 17.95 -12.88
CA PRO A 3 -17.44 17.33 -14.13
C PRO A 3 -16.30 16.33 -13.97
N ILE A 4 -15.53 16.46 -12.90
CA ILE A 4 -14.37 15.57 -12.62
C ILE A 4 -14.83 14.28 -12.00
N ALA A 5 -15.71 14.35 -10.99
CA ALA A 5 -16.29 13.15 -10.40
C ALA A 5 -17.09 12.37 -11.45
N GLN A 6 -17.92 13.06 -12.28
CA GLN A 6 -18.61 12.42 -13.40
C GLN A 6 -17.64 11.75 -14.39
N ARG A 7 -16.53 12.39 -14.72
CA ARG A 7 -15.53 11.83 -15.64
C ARG A 7 -14.92 10.54 -15.11
N ILE A 8 -14.63 10.43 -13.79
CA ILE A 8 -14.03 9.23 -13.18
C ILE A 8 -15.03 8.08 -13.12
N ILE A 9 -16.31 8.38 -12.82
CA ILE A 9 -17.38 7.38 -12.73
C ILE A 9 -18.00 7.03 -14.09
N ASP A 10 -17.67 7.75 -15.17
CA ASP A 10 -18.15 7.45 -16.52
C ASP A 10 -17.43 6.21 -17.08
N PRO A 11 -18.14 5.10 -17.33
CA PRO A 11 -17.54 3.89 -17.87
C PRO A 11 -16.88 4.12 -19.25
N LYS A 12 -17.37 5.08 -20.04
CA LYS A 12 -16.79 5.42 -21.36
C LYS A 12 -15.41 6.06 -21.24
N PHE A 13 -15.16 6.77 -20.14
CA PHE A 13 -13.85 7.36 -19.87
C PHE A 13 -12.81 6.29 -19.47
N ALA A 14 -13.26 5.10 -19.00
CA ALA A 14 -12.43 3.96 -18.60
C ALA A 14 -11.31 4.37 -17.62
N SER A 15 -11.65 5.13 -16.59
CA SER A 15 -10.69 5.53 -15.56
C SER A 15 -10.13 4.31 -14.83
N PRO A 16 -8.81 4.16 -14.68
CA PRO A 16 -8.23 3.09 -13.85
C PRO A 16 -8.60 3.25 -12.36
N GLN A 17 -9.11 4.41 -11.96
CA GLN A 17 -9.56 4.68 -10.59
C GLN A 17 -11.05 4.42 -10.38
N LEU A 18 -11.80 4.00 -11.40
CA LEU A 18 -13.26 3.80 -11.32
C LEU A 18 -13.66 2.92 -10.12
N SER A 19 -12.95 1.81 -9.90
CA SER A 19 -13.24 0.89 -8.80
C SER A 19 -13.10 1.51 -7.40
N GLN A 20 -12.34 2.61 -7.27
CA GLN A 20 -12.17 3.32 -6.00
C GLN A 20 -13.32 4.30 -5.72
N PHE A 21 -14.08 4.68 -6.74
CA PHE A 21 -15.17 5.63 -6.67
C PHE A 21 -16.51 5.04 -7.13
N ASP A 22 -16.61 3.73 -7.24
CA ASP A 22 -17.78 3.00 -7.74
C ASP A 22 -19.04 3.20 -6.89
N GLN A 23 -18.87 3.67 -5.64
CA GLN A 23 -19.99 4.01 -4.77
C GLN A 23 -20.65 5.35 -5.14
N ILE A 24 -19.97 6.23 -5.88
CA ILE A 24 -20.54 7.50 -6.35
C ILE A 24 -21.27 7.23 -7.66
N ILE A 25 -22.58 7.49 -7.68
CA ILE A 25 -23.43 7.33 -8.88
C ILE A 25 -23.72 8.66 -9.58
N LYS A 26 -23.61 9.77 -8.88
CA LYS A 26 -23.91 11.10 -9.42
C LYS A 26 -23.07 12.17 -8.74
N ALA A 27 -22.68 13.19 -9.51
CA ALA A 27 -22.03 14.39 -9.01
C ALA A 27 -22.60 15.62 -9.71
N GLU A 28 -23.19 16.53 -8.98
CA GLU A 28 -23.90 17.71 -9.52
C GLU A 28 -23.37 19.01 -8.90
N VAL A 29 -23.32 20.06 -9.71
CA VAL A 29 -23.14 21.42 -9.20
C VAL A 29 -24.51 21.90 -8.69
N THR A 30 -24.60 22.18 -7.41
CA THR A 30 -25.83 22.60 -6.73
C THR A 30 -25.79 24.07 -6.29
N GLY A 31 -24.66 24.75 -6.53
CA GLY A 31 -24.47 26.18 -6.24
C GLY A 31 -23.14 26.70 -6.80
N PRO A 32 -22.85 28.00 -6.67
CA PRO A 32 -21.60 28.59 -7.15
C PRO A 32 -20.35 27.87 -6.62
N ASP A 33 -20.39 27.51 -5.34
CA ASP A 33 -19.28 26.83 -4.60
C ASP A 33 -19.75 25.52 -3.99
N ALA A 34 -20.82 24.89 -4.50
CA ALA A 34 -21.41 23.67 -3.95
C ALA A 34 -21.49 22.54 -4.97
N VAL A 35 -21.14 21.35 -4.54
CA VAL A 35 -21.27 20.09 -5.30
C VAL A 35 -21.94 19.04 -4.42
N THR A 36 -22.96 18.39 -4.96
CA THR A 36 -23.61 17.24 -4.32
C THR A 36 -23.12 15.94 -4.96
N LEU A 37 -22.64 15.02 -4.14
CA LEU A 37 -22.32 13.67 -4.54
C LEU A 37 -23.40 12.72 -4.01
N THR A 38 -23.98 11.92 -4.91
CA THR A 38 -24.94 10.87 -4.53
C THR A 38 -24.26 9.52 -4.58
N THR A 39 -24.40 8.73 -3.54
CA THR A 39 -23.86 7.40 -3.44
C THR A 39 -24.94 6.34 -3.60
N LYS A 40 -24.57 5.09 -3.96
CA LYS A 40 -25.49 3.94 -4.13
C LYS A 40 -26.27 3.64 -2.85
N SER A 41 -25.60 3.76 -1.71
CA SER A 41 -26.14 3.56 -0.37
C SER A 41 -25.41 4.48 0.60
N ALA A 42 -25.73 4.44 1.89
CA ALA A 42 -24.92 5.08 2.91
C ALA A 42 -23.45 4.61 2.74
N TYR A 43 -22.51 5.55 2.72
CA TYR A 43 -21.10 5.24 2.50
C TYR A 43 -20.19 6.06 3.42
N PRO A 44 -19.93 5.60 4.64
CA PRO A 44 -19.18 6.33 5.66
C PRO A 44 -17.74 6.66 5.24
N ALA A 45 -17.12 5.84 4.39
CA ALA A 45 -15.76 6.08 3.89
C ALA A 45 -15.67 7.13 2.77
N LEU A 46 -16.80 7.75 2.32
CA LEU A 46 -16.81 8.66 1.17
C LEU A 46 -15.79 9.79 1.30
N LEU A 47 -15.83 10.54 2.39
CA LEU A 47 -14.92 11.70 2.57
C LEU A 47 -13.46 11.26 2.61
N ALA A 48 -13.18 10.15 3.25
CA ALA A 48 -11.85 9.56 3.28
C ALA A 48 -11.37 9.12 1.88
N GLN A 49 -12.25 8.57 1.04
CA GLN A 49 -11.92 8.21 -0.34
C GLN A 49 -11.68 9.44 -1.24
N LEU A 50 -12.33 10.57 -0.97
CA LEU A 50 -12.17 11.78 -1.78
C LEU A 50 -10.76 12.37 -1.73
N VAL A 51 -9.91 12.02 -0.77
CA VAL A 51 -8.49 12.43 -0.73
C VAL A 51 -7.71 11.95 -1.96
N LYS A 52 -8.19 10.91 -2.63
CA LYS A 52 -7.61 10.36 -3.87
C LYS A 52 -8.12 11.05 -5.13
N LEU A 53 -9.15 11.87 -5.02
CA LEU A 53 -9.80 12.54 -6.15
C LEU A 53 -9.06 13.82 -6.52
N SER A 54 -8.11 13.74 -7.44
CA SER A 54 -7.43 14.93 -7.98
C SER A 54 -8.36 15.77 -8.82
N ILE A 55 -8.45 17.07 -8.49
CA ILE A 55 -9.28 18.04 -9.22
C ILE A 55 -8.47 18.64 -10.37
N VAL A 56 -9.00 18.58 -11.58
CA VAL A 56 -8.36 19.12 -12.79
C VAL A 56 -9.21 20.23 -13.42
N PRO A 57 -8.63 21.22 -14.12
CA PRO A 57 -9.36 22.35 -14.72
C PRO A 57 -10.11 21.89 -15.99
N LYS A 58 -11.43 21.74 -15.90
CA LYS A 58 -12.30 21.22 -16.97
C LYS A 58 -12.03 21.87 -18.33
N LYS A 59 -12.12 23.20 -18.41
CA LYS A 59 -11.94 23.93 -19.67
C LYS A 59 -10.60 23.68 -20.33
N HIS A 60 -9.54 23.60 -19.53
CA HIS A 60 -8.20 23.33 -20.05
C HIS A 60 -8.09 21.89 -20.57
N VAL A 61 -8.54 20.90 -19.78
CA VAL A 61 -8.49 19.49 -20.19
C VAL A 61 -9.30 19.24 -21.45
N GLU A 62 -10.47 19.88 -21.59
CA GLU A 62 -11.30 19.78 -22.81
C GLU A 62 -10.63 20.44 -24.03
N ALA A 63 -9.90 21.54 -23.83
CA ALA A 63 -9.22 22.24 -24.90
C ALA A 63 -7.98 21.53 -25.41
N VAL A 64 -7.15 20.95 -24.51
CA VAL A 64 -5.86 20.33 -24.89
C VAL A 64 -5.95 18.83 -25.09
N GLY A 65 -6.98 18.17 -24.53
CA GLY A 65 -7.13 16.72 -24.53
C GLY A 65 -6.32 16.02 -23.42
N LYS A 66 -6.65 14.74 -23.21
CA LYS A 66 -6.09 13.90 -22.14
C LYS A 66 -4.56 13.78 -22.22
N ASP A 67 -4.04 13.49 -23.41
CA ASP A 67 -2.61 13.18 -23.56
C ASP A 67 -1.73 14.41 -23.40
N ALA A 68 -2.16 15.56 -23.97
CA ALA A 68 -1.44 16.82 -23.79
C ALA A 68 -1.51 17.30 -22.32
N PHE A 69 -2.65 17.11 -21.64
CA PHE A 69 -2.78 17.43 -20.22
C PHE A 69 -1.85 16.56 -19.36
N ASN A 70 -1.72 15.27 -19.65
CA ASN A 70 -0.80 14.36 -18.93
C ASN A 70 0.68 14.75 -19.09
N LEU A 71 1.04 15.36 -20.21
CA LEU A 71 2.42 15.83 -20.46
C LEU A 71 2.71 17.19 -19.82
N LYS A 72 1.68 18.03 -19.68
CA LYS A 72 1.80 19.38 -19.12
C LYS A 72 0.61 19.71 -18.21
N PRO A 73 0.56 19.10 -17.01
CA PRO A 73 -0.57 19.29 -16.10
C PRO A 73 -0.60 20.70 -15.51
N ILE A 74 -1.81 21.21 -15.23
CA ILE A 74 -2.03 22.41 -14.43
C ILE A 74 -2.84 22.02 -13.19
N GLY A 75 -2.50 22.59 -12.05
CA GLY A 75 -3.17 22.38 -10.77
C GLY A 75 -3.23 23.68 -9.95
N SER A 76 -3.84 23.60 -8.77
CA SER A 76 -3.98 24.71 -7.81
C SER A 76 -3.04 24.57 -6.60
N GLY A 77 -2.02 23.73 -6.69
CA GLY A 77 -1.09 23.44 -5.59
C GLY A 77 -0.03 24.51 -5.33
N PRO A 78 0.81 24.31 -4.29
CA PRO A 78 1.88 25.24 -3.91
C PRO A 78 3.05 25.28 -4.89
N TYR A 79 3.12 24.33 -5.81
CA TYR A 79 4.11 24.27 -6.89
C TYR A 79 3.41 24.10 -8.24
N LYS A 80 4.02 24.67 -9.28
CA LYS A 80 3.60 24.57 -10.69
C LYS A 80 4.52 23.59 -11.42
N PHE A 81 3.96 22.83 -12.32
CA PHE A 81 4.72 22.02 -13.27
C PHE A 81 5.54 22.94 -14.19
N ASP A 82 6.83 22.64 -14.34
CA ASP A 82 7.73 23.34 -15.26
C ASP A 82 8.08 22.42 -16.43
N SER A 83 8.75 21.31 -16.16
CA SER A 83 9.20 20.38 -17.21
C SER A 83 9.25 18.94 -16.76
N TRP A 84 9.19 18.03 -17.73
CA TRP A 84 9.35 16.59 -17.56
C TRP A 84 10.24 16.00 -18.65
N GLN A 85 11.42 15.56 -18.24
CA GLN A 85 12.32 14.72 -19.04
C GLN A 85 12.08 13.26 -18.65
N ARG A 86 11.41 12.50 -19.53
CA ARG A 86 11.01 11.12 -19.23
C ARG A 86 12.22 10.25 -18.87
N GLY A 87 12.10 9.51 -17.77
CA GLY A 87 13.17 8.67 -17.24
C GLY A 87 14.33 9.43 -16.59
N VAL A 88 14.30 10.77 -16.57
CA VAL A 88 15.38 11.60 -16.02
C VAL A 88 14.89 12.45 -14.84
N ALA A 89 13.99 13.40 -15.08
CA ALA A 89 13.56 14.32 -14.03
C ALA A 89 12.20 14.99 -14.31
N VAL A 90 11.53 15.40 -13.21
CA VAL A 90 10.42 16.34 -13.21
C VAL A 90 10.85 17.58 -12.44
N THR A 91 10.69 18.76 -13.05
CA THR A 91 10.96 20.06 -12.42
C THR A 91 9.66 20.76 -12.08
N LEU A 92 9.61 21.30 -10.87
CA LEU A 92 8.51 22.12 -10.37
C LEU A 92 9.05 23.48 -9.94
N THR A 93 8.27 24.53 -10.14
CA THR A 93 8.55 25.90 -9.65
C THR A 93 7.52 26.33 -8.63
N ARG A 94 7.92 27.15 -7.66
CA ARG A 94 7.01 27.62 -6.63
C ARG A 94 5.87 28.42 -7.22
N ASN A 95 4.67 28.20 -6.71
CA ASN A 95 3.49 28.99 -7.06
C ASN A 95 3.34 30.18 -6.09
N ASP A 96 3.92 31.32 -6.47
CA ASP A 96 3.86 32.52 -5.62
C ASP A 96 2.44 33.10 -5.47
N ALA A 97 1.49 32.67 -6.32
CA ALA A 97 0.08 32.99 -6.21
C ALA A 97 -0.72 31.93 -5.43
N TYR A 98 -0.07 30.98 -4.78
CA TYR A 98 -0.76 29.95 -4.00
C TYR A 98 -1.51 30.56 -2.81
N TRP A 99 -2.76 30.15 -2.63
CA TRP A 99 -3.69 30.67 -1.61
C TRP A 99 -3.40 30.19 -0.18
N GLY A 100 -2.64 29.09 -0.03
CA GLY A 100 -2.24 28.55 1.26
C GLY A 100 -0.78 28.85 1.60
N THR A 101 -0.19 28.05 2.50
CA THR A 101 1.23 28.17 2.87
C THR A 101 2.12 27.85 1.70
N LYS A 102 2.90 28.83 1.25
CA LYS A 102 3.88 28.67 0.16
C LYS A 102 5.02 27.76 0.56
N GLY A 103 5.54 27.01 -0.39
CA GLY A 103 6.74 26.21 -0.18
C GLY A 103 8.00 27.09 -0.03
N PRO A 104 9.02 26.65 0.71
CA PRO A 104 10.25 27.43 0.93
C PRO A 104 11.18 27.42 -0.28
N PHE A 105 11.09 26.40 -1.14
CA PHE A 105 12.02 26.21 -2.26
C PHE A 105 11.52 26.94 -3.52
N PRO A 106 12.36 27.75 -4.20
CA PRO A 106 11.98 28.39 -5.46
C PRO A 106 11.71 27.35 -6.57
N SER A 107 12.48 26.25 -6.57
CA SER A 107 12.34 25.12 -7.50
C SER A 107 12.58 23.80 -6.79
N VAL A 108 11.97 22.73 -7.28
CA VAL A 108 12.16 21.36 -6.81
C VAL A 108 12.32 20.43 -8.01
N ILE A 109 13.33 19.57 -7.96
CA ILE A 109 13.64 18.61 -9.03
C ILE A 109 13.51 17.20 -8.47
N PHE A 110 12.60 16.42 -9.02
CA PHE A 110 12.49 14.98 -8.76
C PHE A 110 13.27 14.21 -9.82
N ARG A 111 14.40 13.63 -9.44
CA ARG A 111 15.28 12.87 -10.33
C ARG A 111 14.98 11.38 -10.26
N ALA A 112 14.96 10.71 -11.40
CA ALA A 112 14.86 9.26 -11.49
C ALA A 112 16.25 8.64 -11.34
N VAL A 113 16.59 8.11 -10.15
CA VAL A 113 17.85 7.43 -9.86
C VAL A 113 17.54 6.02 -9.37
N PRO A 114 17.46 5.00 -10.26
CA PRO A 114 17.05 3.64 -9.92
C PRO A 114 17.98 2.96 -8.91
N ASP A 115 19.29 3.16 -9.06
CA ASP A 115 20.29 2.54 -8.21
C ASP A 115 20.39 3.24 -6.84
N ALA A 116 20.26 2.46 -5.77
CA ALA A 116 20.22 2.98 -4.42
C ALA A 116 21.61 3.46 -3.90
N ALA A 117 22.70 2.82 -4.34
CA ALA A 117 24.04 3.26 -3.97
C ALA A 117 24.36 4.63 -4.59
N THR A 118 23.89 4.87 -5.82
CA THR A 118 23.98 6.19 -6.47
C THR A 118 23.17 7.23 -5.70
N ARG A 119 21.96 6.91 -5.20
CA ARG A 119 21.18 7.85 -4.37
C ARG A 119 21.90 8.23 -3.08
N VAL A 120 22.58 7.27 -2.43
CA VAL A 120 23.41 7.53 -1.24
C VAL A 120 24.61 8.42 -1.58
N ALA A 121 25.32 8.14 -2.69
CA ALA A 121 26.44 8.95 -3.14
C ALA A 121 26.03 10.40 -3.47
N ASP A 122 24.88 10.59 -4.13
CA ASP A 122 24.31 11.92 -4.42
C ASP A 122 24.05 12.74 -3.14
N LEU A 123 23.55 12.10 -2.08
CA LEU A 123 23.40 12.75 -0.76
C LEU A 123 24.75 13.12 -0.13
N GLN A 124 25.74 12.23 -0.21
CA GLN A 124 27.06 12.44 0.37
C GLN A 124 27.85 13.56 -0.33
N THR A 125 27.65 13.72 -1.63
CA THR A 125 28.27 14.78 -2.43
C THR A 125 27.48 16.10 -2.37
N GLY A 126 26.24 16.10 -1.88
CA GLY A 126 25.33 17.25 -1.91
C GLY A 126 24.68 17.48 -3.27
N THR A 127 24.71 16.48 -4.17
CA THR A 127 24.02 16.51 -5.46
C THR A 127 22.51 16.31 -5.30
N ALA A 128 22.09 15.67 -4.22
CA ALA A 128 20.70 15.53 -3.80
C ALA A 128 20.53 15.96 -2.34
N ASP A 129 19.36 16.53 -2.03
CA ASP A 129 18.99 16.95 -0.68
C ASP A 129 18.15 15.89 0.03
N LEU A 130 17.43 15.07 -0.74
CA LEU A 130 16.57 14.00 -0.24
C LEU A 130 16.63 12.79 -1.18
N ALA A 131 16.89 11.62 -0.63
CA ALA A 131 16.80 10.34 -1.33
C ALA A 131 15.70 9.47 -0.71
N VAL A 132 14.97 8.73 -1.55
CA VAL A 132 13.87 7.86 -1.13
C VAL A 132 14.27 6.39 -1.23
N SER A 133 13.54 5.53 -0.51
CA SER A 133 13.64 4.06 -0.63
C SER A 133 15.07 3.54 -0.42
N LEU A 134 15.66 3.90 0.70
CA LEU A 134 16.91 3.33 1.19
C LEU A 134 16.61 2.09 2.04
N ASP A 135 17.59 1.22 2.17
CA ASP A 135 17.54 0.09 3.10
C ASP A 135 18.24 0.41 4.45
N SER A 136 18.20 -0.54 5.38
CA SER A 136 18.78 -0.40 6.71
C SER A 136 20.30 -0.23 6.69
N ASP A 137 21.01 -0.90 5.76
CA ASP A 137 22.46 -0.81 5.63
C ASP A 137 22.87 0.56 5.11
N GLN A 138 22.14 1.08 4.13
CA GLN A 138 22.32 2.44 3.60
C GLN A 138 22.00 3.51 4.65
N ALA A 139 20.96 3.28 5.46
CA ALA A 139 20.67 4.17 6.60
C ALA A 139 21.82 4.21 7.62
N ALA A 140 22.41 3.06 7.93
CA ALA A 140 23.58 2.97 8.79
C ALA A 140 24.80 3.70 8.18
N GLN A 141 25.04 3.51 6.88
CA GLN A 141 26.10 4.20 6.15
C GLN A 141 25.96 5.73 6.21
N LEU A 142 24.74 6.28 6.07
CA LEU A 142 24.50 7.71 6.13
C LEU A 142 24.89 8.32 7.47
N LYS A 143 24.72 7.59 8.58
CA LYS A 143 25.10 8.08 9.92
C LYS A 143 26.60 8.35 10.06
N THR A 144 27.44 7.67 9.29
CA THR A 144 28.91 7.77 9.40
C THR A 144 29.50 8.97 8.64
N THR A 145 28.78 9.53 7.66
CA THR A 145 29.36 10.53 6.73
C THR A 145 29.29 11.97 7.21
N GLY A 146 28.45 12.26 8.17
CA GLY A 146 28.32 13.61 8.74
C GLY A 146 27.59 14.64 7.86
N LYS A 147 27.31 14.36 6.58
CA LYS A 147 26.65 15.28 5.63
C LYS A 147 25.17 15.00 5.44
N ALA A 148 24.73 13.79 5.67
CA ALA A 148 23.35 13.36 5.55
C ALA A 148 22.91 12.58 6.79
N GLN A 149 21.61 12.38 6.93
CA GLN A 149 20.97 11.65 8.02
C GLN A 149 19.87 10.74 7.50
N PRO A 150 19.66 9.56 8.08
CA PRO A 150 18.48 8.76 7.79
C PRO A 150 17.25 9.40 8.45
N LEU A 151 16.16 9.46 7.70
CA LEU A 151 14.84 9.90 8.15
C LEU A 151 13.89 8.73 7.99
N ILE A 152 13.44 8.16 9.11
CA ILE A 152 12.71 6.88 9.13
C ILE A 152 11.32 7.10 9.71
N ALA A 153 10.30 6.53 9.07
CA ALA A 153 8.95 6.49 9.60
C ALA A 153 8.29 5.15 9.34
N LEU A 154 7.50 4.66 10.29
CA LEU A 154 6.54 3.59 10.04
C LEU A 154 5.45 4.13 9.11
N THR A 155 5.16 3.39 8.05
CA THR A 155 4.16 3.74 7.06
C THR A 155 2.78 3.17 7.45
N GLU A 156 1.77 3.48 6.65
CA GLU A 156 0.45 2.83 6.75
C GLU A 156 0.43 1.44 6.07
N ARG A 157 1.56 1.00 5.50
CA ARG A 157 1.65 -0.26 4.74
C ARG A 157 1.90 -1.42 5.66
N VAL A 158 1.06 -2.44 5.53
CA VAL A 158 1.32 -3.76 6.11
C VAL A 158 1.74 -4.71 5.01
N ALA A 159 2.87 -5.38 5.23
CA ALA A 159 3.33 -6.49 4.39
C ALA A 159 2.61 -7.77 4.79
N PHE A 160 2.29 -8.62 3.83
CA PHE A 160 1.59 -9.87 4.07
C PHE A 160 1.89 -10.94 3.03
N LEU A 161 1.73 -12.20 3.41
CA LEU A 161 1.51 -13.30 2.48
C LEU A 161 0.01 -13.52 2.30
N ARG A 162 -0.46 -13.60 1.07
CA ARG A 162 -1.85 -13.93 0.74
C ARG A 162 -1.91 -15.32 0.14
N PHE A 163 -2.88 -16.11 0.57
CA PHE A 163 -3.17 -17.44 0.04
C PHE A 163 -4.32 -17.42 -0.96
N ASN A 164 -4.24 -18.29 -1.94
CA ASN A 164 -5.39 -18.66 -2.74
C ASN A 164 -6.15 -19.78 -2.01
N THR A 165 -7.18 -19.42 -1.26
CA THR A 165 -7.94 -20.35 -0.42
C THR A 165 -8.92 -21.22 -1.21
N THR A 166 -8.97 -21.07 -2.54
CA THR A 166 -9.87 -21.84 -3.40
C THR A 166 -9.20 -23.05 -4.02
N LYS A 167 -7.89 -23.23 -3.80
CA LYS A 167 -7.07 -24.29 -4.40
C LYS A 167 -6.20 -25.01 -3.37
N PRO A 168 -5.98 -26.34 -3.53
CA PRO A 168 -5.02 -27.06 -2.71
C PRO A 168 -3.60 -26.47 -2.82
N PRO A 169 -2.81 -26.52 -1.76
CA PRO A 169 -3.14 -27.03 -0.44
C PRO A 169 -3.80 -26.00 0.49
N PHE A 170 -4.05 -24.78 0.02
CA PHE A 170 -4.53 -23.67 0.84
C PHE A 170 -6.07 -23.57 0.94
N ASP A 171 -6.82 -24.49 0.36
CA ASP A 171 -8.22 -24.73 0.69
C ASP A 171 -8.37 -25.37 2.08
N ASP A 172 -7.34 -26.09 2.56
CA ASP A 172 -7.28 -26.58 3.95
C ASP A 172 -6.84 -25.48 4.92
N ILE A 173 -7.73 -25.13 5.85
CA ILE A 173 -7.46 -24.13 6.90
C ILE A 173 -6.26 -24.52 7.80
N LYS A 174 -6.05 -25.83 8.06
CA LYS A 174 -4.95 -26.31 8.90
C LYS A 174 -3.59 -26.02 8.25
N VAL A 175 -3.49 -26.14 6.93
CA VAL A 175 -2.28 -25.82 6.18
C VAL A 175 -1.99 -24.32 6.26
N ARG A 176 -3.01 -23.46 6.14
CA ARG A 176 -2.83 -22.00 6.29
C ARG A 176 -2.41 -21.60 7.70
N GLN A 177 -3.04 -22.19 8.72
CA GLN A 177 -2.67 -21.97 10.11
C GLN A 177 -1.24 -22.46 10.40
N ALA A 178 -0.83 -23.61 9.86
CA ALA A 178 0.53 -24.09 9.98
C ALA A 178 1.53 -23.17 9.26
N ALA A 179 1.19 -22.68 8.07
CA ALA A 179 2.03 -21.70 7.38
C ALA A 179 2.24 -20.43 8.23
N ALA A 180 1.19 -19.95 8.93
CA ALA A 180 1.34 -18.81 9.84
C ALA A 180 2.25 -19.09 11.02
N MET A 181 2.19 -20.30 11.62
CA MET A 181 3.07 -20.72 12.71
C MET A 181 4.54 -20.90 12.26
N ALA A 182 4.77 -21.12 10.96
CA ALA A 182 6.13 -21.32 10.42
C ALA A 182 6.91 -20.02 10.25
N ILE A 183 6.25 -18.84 10.26
CA ILE A 183 6.88 -17.56 9.94
C ILE A 183 7.41 -16.84 11.19
N ASP A 184 8.71 -16.65 11.26
CA ASP A 184 9.40 -15.82 12.28
C ASP A 184 9.37 -14.34 11.86
N LYS A 185 8.28 -13.66 12.17
CA LYS A 185 8.11 -12.22 11.89
C LYS A 185 9.19 -11.37 12.57
N LYS A 186 9.58 -11.74 13.79
CA LYS A 186 10.60 -11.03 14.57
C LYS A 186 11.98 -11.20 13.94
N GLY A 187 12.35 -12.41 13.56
CA GLY A 187 13.60 -12.67 12.84
C GLY A 187 13.67 -11.90 11.51
N ILE A 188 12.55 -11.76 10.78
CA ILE A 188 12.50 -10.96 9.57
C ILE A 188 12.70 -9.47 9.89
N THR A 189 11.96 -8.91 10.84
CA THR A 189 11.99 -7.45 11.11
C THR A 189 13.29 -7.01 11.77
N GLU A 190 13.79 -7.75 12.73
CA GLU A 190 15.03 -7.41 13.44
C GLU A 190 16.29 -7.87 12.68
N GLY A 191 16.25 -9.08 12.11
CA GLY A 191 17.41 -9.68 11.46
C GLY A 191 17.65 -9.20 10.02
N LEU A 192 16.60 -9.06 9.22
CA LEU A 192 16.75 -8.68 7.81
C LEU A 192 16.47 -7.21 7.54
N LEU A 193 15.52 -6.59 8.28
CA LEU A 193 15.05 -5.23 8.04
C LEU A 193 15.65 -4.20 9.02
N GLY A 194 16.60 -4.63 9.88
CA GLY A 194 17.35 -3.72 10.74
C GLY A 194 16.54 -3.11 11.90
N GLY A 195 15.42 -3.72 12.28
CA GLY A 195 14.59 -3.33 13.43
C GLY A 195 13.76 -2.05 13.22
N HIS A 196 13.62 -1.57 11.99
CA HIS A 196 12.82 -0.37 11.68
C HIS A 196 11.36 -0.70 11.42
N ASP A 197 11.08 -1.89 10.94
CA ASP A 197 9.75 -2.42 10.69
C ASP A 197 9.18 -3.03 11.97
N ARG A 198 7.86 -3.02 12.10
CA ARG A 198 7.17 -3.54 13.30
C ARG A 198 6.37 -4.80 12.95
N PRO A 199 6.59 -5.95 13.62
CA PRO A 199 5.75 -7.14 13.45
C PRO A 199 4.26 -6.79 13.66
N MET A 200 3.39 -7.35 12.82
CA MET A 200 1.95 -7.06 12.85
C MET A 200 1.13 -8.34 12.95
N PRO A 201 0.14 -8.39 13.86
CA PRO A 201 -0.83 -9.48 13.92
C PRO A 201 -1.99 -9.30 12.94
N GLU A 202 -2.20 -8.10 12.40
CA GLU A 202 -3.34 -7.74 11.55
C GLU A 202 -2.96 -6.82 10.38
N LEU A 203 -3.89 -6.65 9.43
CA LEU A 203 -3.69 -5.86 8.20
C LEU A 203 -3.75 -4.35 8.39
N LEU A 204 -4.31 -3.88 9.48
CA LEU A 204 -4.47 -2.46 9.74
C LEU A 204 -3.36 -1.96 10.65
N THR A 205 -3.08 -0.67 10.59
CA THR A 205 -2.20 0.03 11.54
C THR A 205 -3.03 0.91 12.46
N PRO A 206 -2.51 1.36 13.62
CA PRO A 206 -3.25 2.20 14.55
C PRO A 206 -3.79 3.52 13.97
N ALA A 207 -3.26 3.96 12.83
CA ALA A 207 -3.74 5.15 12.13
C ALA A 207 -5.01 4.92 11.30
N VAL A 208 -5.41 3.66 11.09
CA VAL A 208 -6.51 3.27 10.20
C VAL A 208 -7.77 3.04 11.01
N PHE A 209 -8.88 3.66 10.61
CA PHE A 209 -10.18 3.35 11.18
C PHE A 209 -10.52 1.86 10.99
N GLY A 210 -10.92 1.19 12.04
CA GLY A 210 -11.14 -0.27 12.04
C GLY A 210 -10.03 -1.06 12.71
N TRP A 211 -8.93 -0.39 13.11
CA TRP A 211 -7.90 -0.99 13.97
C TRP A 211 -8.51 -1.53 15.26
N VAL A 212 -8.06 -2.70 15.68
CA VAL A 212 -8.47 -3.34 16.94
C VAL A 212 -7.23 -3.60 17.79
N ASP A 213 -7.12 -2.88 18.90
CA ASP A 213 -6.00 -3.07 19.82
C ASP A 213 -6.04 -4.43 20.53
N GLY A 214 -4.88 -4.97 20.83
CA GLY A 214 -4.74 -6.21 21.61
C GLY A 214 -5.01 -7.51 20.86
N ILE A 215 -5.07 -7.49 19.53
CA ILE A 215 -5.14 -8.74 18.74
C ILE A 215 -3.84 -9.53 18.97
N ALA A 216 -3.99 -10.77 19.45
CA ALA A 216 -2.86 -11.69 19.62
C ALA A 216 -2.35 -12.19 18.29
N ASP A 217 -1.02 -12.19 18.12
CA ASP A 217 -0.39 -12.76 16.93
C ASP A 217 -0.37 -14.30 17.00
N THR A 218 -0.29 -14.94 15.83
CA THR A 218 -0.03 -16.37 15.75
C THR A 218 1.35 -16.67 16.31
N PRO A 219 1.49 -17.55 17.33
CA PRO A 219 2.79 -17.91 17.89
C PRO A 219 3.69 -18.56 16.84
N TYR A 220 4.95 -18.20 16.81
CA TYR A 220 5.97 -18.87 16.01
C TYR A 220 6.24 -20.25 16.60
N ASP A 221 5.89 -21.31 15.88
CA ASP A 221 6.08 -22.71 16.28
C ASP A 221 6.34 -23.57 15.01
N PRO A 222 7.57 -23.54 14.50
CA PRO A 222 7.92 -24.27 13.27
C PRO A 222 7.82 -25.78 13.42
N ALA A 223 7.99 -26.33 14.63
CA ALA A 223 7.87 -27.75 14.87
C ALA A 223 6.42 -28.22 14.73
N LYS A 224 5.48 -27.50 15.32
CA LYS A 224 4.04 -27.76 15.19
C LYS A 224 3.56 -27.54 13.76
N ALA A 225 4.05 -26.48 13.09
CA ALA A 225 3.76 -26.22 11.68
C ALA A 225 4.15 -27.42 10.81
N LYS A 226 5.37 -27.93 10.99
CA LYS A 226 5.87 -29.09 10.24
C LYS A 226 5.05 -30.36 10.46
N ALA A 227 4.64 -30.61 11.70
CA ALA A 227 3.80 -31.76 12.02
C ALA A 227 2.41 -31.68 11.33
N ILE A 228 1.79 -30.50 11.32
CA ILE A 228 0.48 -30.27 10.67
C ILE A 228 0.60 -30.42 9.15
N ILE A 229 1.60 -29.82 8.52
CA ILE A 229 1.82 -29.89 7.06
C ILE A 229 2.13 -31.35 6.65
N ALA A 230 2.93 -32.08 7.44
CA ALA A 230 3.21 -33.50 7.17
C ALA A 230 1.95 -34.37 7.20
N ALA A 231 0.97 -34.04 8.06
CA ALA A 231 -0.30 -34.72 8.17
C ALA A 231 -1.34 -34.33 7.11
N ALA A 232 -1.14 -33.21 6.39
CA ALA A 232 -2.09 -32.70 5.39
C ALA A 232 -2.11 -33.50 4.07
N GLY A 233 -1.25 -34.50 3.94
CA GLY A 233 -1.27 -35.42 2.80
C GLY A 233 -0.55 -34.91 1.54
N PRO A 234 -0.75 -35.56 0.39
CA PRO A 234 0.04 -35.33 -0.82
C PRO A 234 -0.11 -33.91 -1.41
N ALA A 235 -1.27 -33.28 -1.27
CA ALA A 235 -1.52 -31.93 -1.80
C ALA A 235 -0.56 -30.87 -1.19
N ALA A 236 -0.18 -31.03 0.08
CA ALA A 236 0.77 -30.14 0.75
C ALA A 236 2.22 -30.31 0.26
N LYS A 237 2.53 -31.43 -0.43
CA LYS A 237 3.85 -31.73 -1.01
C LYS A 237 3.99 -31.27 -2.46
N ALA A 238 2.88 -30.90 -3.11
CA ALA A 238 2.90 -30.36 -4.47
C ALA A 238 3.69 -29.05 -4.50
N GLU A 239 4.20 -28.71 -5.67
CA GLU A 239 4.89 -27.42 -5.85
C GLU A 239 3.93 -26.26 -5.64
N VAL A 240 4.34 -25.32 -4.82
CA VAL A 240 3.59 -24.12 -4.45
C VAL A 240 4.35 -22.89 -4.96
N GLU A 241 3.71 -22.14 -5.84
CA GLU A 241 4.25 -20.88 -6.34
C GLU A 241 4.08 -19.77 -5.28
N LEU A 242 5.19 -19.11 -4.93
CA LEU A 242 5.25 -17.83 -4.21
C LEU A 242 5.54 -16.72 -5.20
N ALA A 243 4.51 -16.02 -5.64
CA ALA A 243 4.65 -14.90 -6.56
C ALA A 243 5.13 -13.63 -5.85
N SER A 244 6.04 -12.91 -6.50
CA SER A 244 6.58 -11.64 -6.01
C SER A 244 7.04 -10.74 -7.18
N ALA A 245 7.53 -9.52 -6.86
CA ALA A 245 8.06 -8.56 -7.81
C ALA A 245 9.38 -7.95 -7.30
N PRO A 246 10.29 -7.50 -8.19
CA PRO A 246 11.62 -6.97 -7.81
C PRO A 246 11.59 -5.73 -6.91
N VAL A 247 10.46 -5.03 -6.83
CA VAL A 247 10.29 -3.86 -5.95
C VAL A 247 10.25 -4.22 -4.46
N TYR A 248 10.00 -5.48 -4.14
CA TYR A 248 10.00 -5.97 -2.76
C TYR A 248 11.40 -6.45 -2.35
N ASP A 249 11.73 -6.37 -1.06
CA ASP A 249 13.00 -6.86 -0.55
C ASP A 249 13.10 -8.39 -0.78
N GLN A 250 14.03 -8.78 -1.63
CA GLN A 250 14.20 -10.17 -2.03
C GLN A 250 14.71 -11.06 -0.89
N ARG A 251 15.42 -10.49 0.09
CA ARG A 251 15.87 -11.20 1.29
C ARG A 251 14.67 -11.67 2.10
N VAL A 252 13.63 -10.82 2.23
CA VAL A 252 12.38 -11.18 2.90
C VAL A 252 11.64 -12.27 2.13
N VAL A 253 11.52 -12.16 0.81
CA VAL A 253 10.84 -13.16 -0.02
C VAL A 253 11.53 -14.52 0.07
N GLN A 254 12.88 -14.54 0.06
CA GLN A 254 13.69 -15.75 0.22
C GLN A 254 13.55 -16.35 1.62
N ALA A 255 13.56 -15.53 2.68
CA ALA A 255 13.35 -16.00 4.04
C ALA A 255 11.97 -16.65 4.23
N LEU A 256 10.92 -16.04 3.68
CA LEU A 256 9.56 -16.60 3.69
C LEU A 256 9.51 -17.95 2.94
N GLN A 257 10.12 -18.02 1.77
CA GLN A 257 10.23 -19.27 1.01
C GLN A 257 10.96 -20.35 1.81
N GLN A 258 12.09 -20.01 2.43
CA GLN A 258 12.87 -20.93 3.23
C GLN A 258 12.07 -21.46 4.43
N GLN A 259 11.46 -20.57 5.24
CA GLN A 259 10.69 -20.95 6.43
C GLN A 259 9.50 -21.86 6.09
N LEU A 260 8.77 -21.55 5.02
CA LEU A 260 7.68 -22.40 4.54
C LEU A 260 8.17 -23.76 4.02
N THR A 261 9.34 -23.80 3.39
CA THR A 261 9.96 -25.05 2.91
C THR A 261 10.45 -25.91 4.07
N GLU A 262 11.06 -25.33 5.09
CA GLU A 262 11.46 -26.02 6.32
C GLU A 262 10.26 -26.60 7.08
N ALA A 263 9.10 -25.94 6.99
CA ALA A 263 7.84 -26.44 7.51
C ALA A 263 7.24 -27.59 6.68
N GLY A 264 7.77 -27.88 5.48
CA GLY A 264 7.39 -29.05 4.68
C GLY A 264 6.60 -28.73 3.40
N LEU A 265 6.38 -27.46 3.05
CA LEU A 265 5.82 -27.06 1.76
C LEU A 265 6.92 -27.04 0.69
N ASN A 266 6.59 -27.37 -0.56
CA ASN A 266 7.54 -27.27 -1.69
C ASN A 266 7.40 -25.92 -2.39
N VAL A 267 7.95 -24.85 -1.80
CA VAL A 267 7.75 -23.47 -2.27
C VAL A 267 8.78 -23.05 -3.31
N LYS A 268 8.33 -22.51 -4.43
CA LYS A 268 9.15 -21.92 -5.50
C LYS A 268 8.80 -20.45 -5.70
N ILE A 269 9.82 -19.59 -5.68
CA ILE A 269 9.67 -18.17 -5.96
C ILE A 269 9.46 -17.95 -7.46
N SER A 270 8.43 -17.20 -7.82
CA SER A 270 8.16 -16.74 -9.18
C SER A 270 8.18 -15.21 -9.23
N MET A 271 9.11 -14.67 -10.00
CA MET A 271 9.31 -13.23 -10.13
C MET A 271 8.74 -12.73 -11.45
N SER A 272 8.00 -11.63 -11.41
CA SER A 272 7.57 -10.91 -12.60
C SER A 272 7.69 -9.40 -12.41
N ASP A 273 7.74 -8.63 -13.50
CA ASP A 273 7.66 -7.18 -13.38
C ASP A 273 6.38 -6.74 -12.68
N MET A 274 6.40 -5.53 -12.11
CA MET A 274 5.31 -5.07 -11.24
C MET A 274 3.97 -4.98 -11.96
N ALA A 275 3.93 -4.63 -13.25
CA ALA A 275 2.69 -4.52 -14.02
C ALA A 275 2.05 -5.89 -14.24
N THR A 276 2.85 -6.86 -14.65
CA THR A 276 2.44 -8.28 -14.81
C THR A 276 2.00 -8.87 -13.48
N TYR A 277 2.76 -8.61 -12.41
CA TYR A 277 2.43 -9.07 -11.07
C TYR A 277 1.07 -8.54 -10.60
N LEU A 278 0.84 -7.22 -10.68
CA LEU A 278 -0.43 -6.59 -10.28
C LEU A 278 -1.61 -7.08 -11.11
N LYS A 279 -1.44 -7.18 -12.44
CA LYS A 279 -2.47 -7.72 -13.33
C LYS A 279 -2.91 -9.12 -12.90
N ARG A 280 -1.94 -9.97 -12.57
CA ARG A 280 -2.21 -11.35 -12.11
C ARG A 280 -2.94 -11.37 -10.76
N LEU A 281 -2.54 -10.52 -9.81
CA LEU A 281 -3.20 -10.40 -8.51
C LEU A 281 -4.64 -9.91 -8.60
N GLN A 282 -4.97 -9.10 -9.62
CA GLN A 282 -6.30 -8.52 -9.84
C GLN A 282 -7.24 -9.42 -10.64
N SER A 283 -6.74 -10.52 -11.17
CA SER A 283 -7.51 -11.39 -12.07
C SER A 283 -8.33 -12.47 -11.34
N GLY A 284 -8.43 -12.40 -10.02
CA GLY A 284 -9.19 -13.33 -9.21
C GLY A 284 -8.48 -14.67 -8.96
N PRO A 285 -9.17 -15.62 -8.29
CA PRO A 285 -8.54 -16.84 -7.79
C PRO A 285 -8.10 -17.82 -8.88
N GLU A 286 -8.68 -17.76 -10.08
CA GLU A 286 -8.36 -18.73 -11.14
C GLU A 286 -6.94 -18.59 -11.66
N THR A 287 -6.43 -17.36 -11.72
CA THR A 287 -5.13 -17.03 -12.32
C THR A 287 -4.09 -16.58 -11.31
N THR A 288 -4.49 -16.20 -10.10
CA THR A 288 -3.54 -15.78 -9.07
C THR A 288 -2.71 -16.95 -8.56
N ALA A 289 -1.48 -16.68 -8.12
CA ALA A 289 -0.60 -17.68 -7.52
C ALA A 289 -1.18 -18.25 -6.21
N LEU A 290 -0.71 -19.43 -5.82
CA LEU A 290 -1.11 -20.07 -4.57
C LEU A 290 -0.68 -19.25 -3.35
N ILE A 291 0.52 -18.66 -3.39
CA ILE A 291 0.97 -17.66 -2.42
C ILE A 291 1.39 -16.39 -3.19
N SER A 292 1.11 -15.23 -2.61
CA SER A 292 1.58 -13.95 -3.13
C SER A 292 2.10 -13.08 -1.98
N PHE A 293 3.30 -12.50 -2.14
CA PHE A 293 3.83 -11.51 -1.20
C PHE A 293 3.37 -10.12 -1.61
N GLY A 294 2.79 -9.36 -0.71
CA GLY A 294 2.32 -8.01 -1.00
C GLY A 294 2.44 -7.05 0.16
N ARG A 295 2.26 -5.77 -0.15
CA ARG A 295 2.08 -4.70 0.83
C ARG A 295 0.85 -3.89 0.46
N TRP A 296 0.07 -3.52 1.46
CA TRP A 296 -1.15 -2.74 1.23
C TRP A 296 -1.27 -1.59 2.20
N SER A 297 -1.81 -0.48 1.73
CA SER A 297 -2.26 0.66 2.50
C SER A 297 -3.41 1.34 1.76
N CYS A 298 -4.17 2.16 2.47
CA CYS A 298 -5.14 3.04 1.85
C CYS A 298 -4.94 4.47 2.36
N ALA A 299 -4.64 5.39 1.46
CA ALA A 299 -4.61 6.83 1.80
C ALA A 299 -5.96 7.33 2.37
N CYS A 300 -7.02 6.52 2.28
CA CYS A 300 -8.31 6.76 2.93
C CYS A 300 -8.28 6.55 4.45
N GLN A 301 -7.25 5.91 5.01
CA GLN A 301 -7.13 5.57 6.44
C GLN A 301 -8.40 4.91 7.01
N ASP A 302 -9.01 4.03 6.22
CA ASP A 302 -10.24 3.33 6.56
C ASP A 302 -10.13 1.85 6.17
N ALA A 303 -10.57 0.96 7.05
CA ALA A 303 -10.55 -0.48 6.86
C ALA A 303 -11.27 -0.93 5.57
N ASP A 304 -12.28 -0.19 5.11
CA ASP A 304 -12.96 -0.45 3.84
C ASP A 304 -11.97 -0.50 2.67
N GLY A 305 -11.01 0.42 2.62
CA GLY A 305 -10.01 0.49 1.57
C GLY A 305 -8.90 -0.57 1.64
N ILE A 306 -8.89 -1.39 2.68
CA ILE A 306 -7.90 -2.46 2.91
C ILE A 306 -8.58 -3.82 2.94
N MET A 307 -9.56 -4.02 3.83
CA MET A 307 -10.19 -5.31 4.04
C MET A 307 -11.12 -5.71 2.90
N PHE A 308 -11.92 -4.78 2.38
CA PHE A 308 -12.84 -5.11 1.29
C PHE A 308 -12.10 -5.59 0.03
N PRO A 309 -11.07 -4.87 -0.49
CA PRO A 309 -10.31 -5.37 -1.63
C PRO A 309 -9.66 -6.73 -1.40
N LEU A 310 -9.11 -6.98 -0.22
CA LEU A 310 -8.31 -8.18 0.05
C LEU A 310 -9.14 -9.40 0.44
N LEU A 311 -10.36 -9.20 0.98
CA LEU A 311 -11.15 -10.27 1.58
C LEU A 311 -12.48 -10.54 0.88
N HIS A 312 -13.15 -9.51 0.29
CA HIS A 312 -14.48 -9.67 -0.29
C HIS A 312 -14.46 -10.39 -1.63
N LYS A 313 -15.37 -11.34 -1.83
CA LYS A 313 -15.47 -12.21 -3.03
C LYS A 313 -15.61 -11.46 -4.35
N SER A 314 -16.23 -10.27 -4.35
CA SER A 314 -16.42 -9.47 -5.57
C SER A 314 -15.16 -8.73 -6.02
N SER A 315 -14.14 -8.68 -5.19
CA SER A 315 -12.88 -8.03 -5.52
C SER A 315 -11.97 -8.95 -6.33
N GLY A 316 -11.45 -8.46 -7.45
CA GLY A 316 -10.43 -9.17 -8.21
C GLY A 316 -9.14 -9.43 -7.43
N TRP A 317 -8.89 -8.63 -6.38
CA TRP A 317 -7.75 -8.83 -5.48
C TRP A 317 -7.93 -9.96 -4.47
N SER A 318 -9.17 -10.45 -4.28
CA SER A 318 -9.45 -11.48 -3.27
C SER A 318 -9.45 -12.89 -3.88
N ALA A 319 -8.68 -13.77 -3.29
CA ALA A 319 -8.75 -15.22 -3.51
C ALA A 319 -9.27 -15.94 -2.25
N TYR A 320 -10.02 -15.24 -1.43
CA TYR A 320 -10.68 -15.76 -0.22
C TYR A 320 -12.20 -15.89 -0.43
N ARG A 321 -12.81 -16.87 0.19
CA ARG A 321 -14.26 -17.14 0.10
C ARG A 321 -14.80 -17.48 1.47
N ASN A 322 -15.48 -16.53 2.10
CA ASN A 322 -16.20 -16.73 3.34
C ASN A 322 -17.45 -15.84 3.35
N PRO A 323 -18.68 -16.43 3.24
CA PRO A 323 -19.93 -15.66 3.17
C PRO A 323 -20.17 -14.76 4.39
N LYS A 324 -19.69 -15.15 5.58
CA LYS A 324 -19.83 -14.34 6.79
C LYS A 324 -18.95 -13.11 6.73
N THR A 325 -17.73 -13.25 6.25
CA THR A 325 -16.81 -12.10 6.04
C THR A 325 -17.37 -11.16 4.98
N ASP A 326 -17.89 -11.70 3.88
CA ASP A 326 -18.51 -10.89 2.82
C ASP A 326 -19.67 -10.03 3.37
N ALA A 327 -20.59 -10.65 4.12
CA ALA A 327 -21.73 -9.94 4.72
C ALA A 327 -21.29 -8.86 5.71
N LEU A 328 -20.32 -9.15 6.58
CA LEU A 328 -19.80 -8.18 7.54
C LEU A 328 -19.10 -6.99 6.85
N LEU A 329 -18.39 -7.23 5.75
CA LEU A 329 -17.75 -6.16 4.95
C LEU A 329 -18.80 -5.28 4.25
N GLU A 330 -19.88 -5.89 3.73
CA GLU A 330 -21.01 -5.15 3.13
C GLU A 330 -21.74 -4.30 4.19
N ASP A 331 -22.02 -4.87 5.37
CA ASP A 331 -22.64 -4.15 6.49
C ASP A 331 -21.76 -2.99 7.00
N ALA A 332 -20.44 -3.22 7.18
CA ALA A 332 -19.50 -2.18 7.61
C ALA A 332 -19.43 -1.03 6.60
N ARG A 333 -19.53 -1.34 5.29
CA ARG A 333 -19.49 -0.37 4.19
C ARG A 333 -20.71 0.55 4.16
N GLN A 334 -21.86 0.08 4.66
CA GLN A 334 -23.14 0.79 4.60
C GLN A 334 -23.57 1.41 5.94
N THR A 335 -22.87 1.13 7.03
CA THR A 335 -23.24 1.55 8.37
C THR A 335 -22.60 2.89 8.72
N LEU A 336 -23.40 3.94 8.94
CA LEU A 336 -22.92 5.27 9.37
C LEU A 336 -22.58 5.34 10.85
N ASP A 337 -23.17 4.48 11.69
CA ASP A 337 -22.83 4.36 13.10
C ASP A 337 -21.42 3.82 13.28
N THR A 338 -20.52 4.68 13.75
CA THR A 338 -19.09 4.39 13.92
C THR A 338 -18.84 3.23 14.88
N ALA A 339 -19.57 3.16 16.00
CA ALA A 339 -19.37 2.11 17.00
C ALA A 339 -19.82 0.73 16.45
N LYS A 340 -20.97 0.70 15.80
CA LYS A 340 -21.46 -0.50 15.14
C LYS A 340 -20.52 -0.96 14.02
N ARG A 341 -19.98 -0.02 13.25
CA ARG A 341 -19.02 -0.29 12.19
C ARG A 341 -17.72 -0.91 12.71
N LEU A 342 -17.20 -0.40 13.84
CA LEU A 342 -16.04 -1.00 14.55
C LEU A 342 -16.33 -2.43 15.02
N THR A 343 -17.56 -2.72 15.47
CA THR A 343 -17.95 -4.07 15.87
C THR A 343 -17.87 -5.05 14.69
N TYR A 344 -18.29 -4.64 13.49
CA TYR A 344 -18.14 -5.47 12.29
C TYR A 344 -16.67 -5.75 11.96
N TYR A 345 -15.82 -4.73 11.97
CA TYR A 345 -14.38 -4.95 11.72
C TYR A 345 -13.73 -5.85 12.75
N LYS A 346 -14.10 -5.73 14.03
CA LYS A 346 -13.62 -6.65 15.07
C LYS A 346 -13.99 -8.11 14.74
N GLN A 347 -15.23 -8.37 14.35
CA GLN A 347 -15.65 -9.72 13.95
C GLN A 347 -14.91 -10.21 12.70
N ILE A 348 -14.62 -9.32 11.74
CA ILE A 348 -13.83 -9.69 10.56
C ILE A 348 -12.40 -10.06 10.97
N HIS A 349 -11.77 -9.31 11.86
CA HIS A 349 -10.44 -9.66 12.39
C HIS A 349 -10.43 -11.03 13.06
N GLU A 350 -11.42 -11.34 13.88
CA GLU A 350 -11.55 -12.64 14.55
C GLU A 350 -11.63 -13.79 13.52
N ILE A 351 -12.43 -13.62 12.46
CA ILE A 351 -12.56 -14.62 11.37
C ILE A 351 -11.23 -14.73 10.61
N VAL A 352 -10.58 -13.62 10.26
CA VAL A 352 -9.32 -13.63 9.52
C VAL A 352 -8.19 -14.31 10.30
N LEU A 353 -8.12 -14.10 11.61
CA LEU A 353 -7.16 -14.79 12.48
C LEU A 353 -7.41 -16.31 12.52
N GLN A 354 -8.68 -16.73 12.49
CA GLN A 354 -9.05 -18.14 12.50
C GLN A 354 -8.82 -18.80 11.14
N ASP A 355 -9.29 -18.16 10.06
CA ASP A 355 -9.30 -18.72 8.70
C ASP A 355 -7.96 -18.60 7.99
N VAL A 356 -7.13 -17.63 8.40
CA VAL A 356 -5.82 -17.31 7.83
C VAL A 356 -5.83 -17.22 6.30
N PRO A 357 -6.67 -16.37 5.68
CA PRO A 357 -6.63 -16.17 4.22
C PRO A 357 -5.36 -15.45 3.78
N LEU A 358 -4.72 -14.78 4.72
CA LEU A 358 -3.44 -14.09 4.58
C LEU A 358 -2.72 -14.04 5.94
N ILE A 359 -1.41 -13.89 5.90
CA ILE A 359 -0.57 -13.73 7.08
C ILE A 359 -0.05 -12.28 7.07
N PRO A 360 -0.55 -11.39 7.95
CA PRO A 360 0.10 -10.11 8.19
C PRO A 360 1.51 -10.36 8.73
N LEU A 361 2.48 -9.64 8.22
CA LEU A 361 3.89 -9.86 8.58
C LEU A 361 4.43 -8.71 9.43
N TYR A 362 4.44 -7.52 8.85
CA TYR A 362 4.97 -6.33 9.52
C TYR A 362 4.40 -5.03 8.91
N GLN A 363 4.32 -4.00 9.74
CA GLN A 363 4.15 -2.62 9.30
C GLN A 363 5.48 -2.15 8.73
N ALA A 364 5.47 -1.79 7.45
CA ALA A 364 6.67 -1.41 6.75
C ALA A 364 7.16 -0.03 7.19
N ALA A 365 8.45 0.09 7.46
CA ALA A 365 9.12 1.37 7.55
C ALA A 365 9.50 1.87 6.15
N ILE A 366 9.55 3.20 6.01
CA ILE A 366 10.20 3.84 4.88
C ILE A 366 11.44 4.56 5.37
N ILE A 367 12.54 4.37 4.67
CA ILE A 367 13.82 4.99 4.98
C ILE A 367 14.16 5.99 3.88
N TYR A 368 14.28 7.24 4.28
CA TYR A 368 14.80 8.32 3.45
C TYR A 368 16.21 8.68 3.92
N GLY A 369 17.00 9.23 3.02
CA GLY A 369 18.21 9.97 3.37
C GLY A 369 17.94 11.45 3.15
N GLY A 370 18.19 12.29 4.13
CA GLY A 370 18.09 13.74 4.02
C GLY A 370 19.43 14.41 4.25
N SER A 371 19.72 15.52 3.56
CA SER A 371 20.83 16.40 3.94
C SER A 371 20.64 16.87 5.39
N LYS A 372 21.74 17.12 6.12
CA LYS A 372 21.64 17.52 7.54
C LYS A 372 20.84 18.81 7.77
N ASN A 373 20.84 19.68 6.77
CA ASN A 373 20.16 20.97 6.85
C ASN A 373 18.69 20.88 6.44
N LEU A 374 18.21 19.72 5.95
CA LEU A 374 16.80 19.54 5.59
C LEU A 374 15.95 19.36 6.85
N LYS A 375 15.08 20.32 7.11
CA LYS A 375 14.03 20.23 8.12
C LYS A 375 12.80 19.55 7.50
N TRP A 376 12.64 18.28 7.76
CA TRP A 376 11.48 17.51 7.34
C TRP A 376 11.34 16.24 8.19
N GLN A 377 10.11 15.86 8.46
CA GLN A 377 9.78 14.57 9.03
C GLN A 377 8.89 13.81 8.05
N PRO A 378 9.25 12.56 7.69
CA PRO A 378 8.41 11.72 6.85
C PRO A 378 7.08 11.42 7.56
N THR A 379 6.03 11.35 6.75
CA THR A 379 4.67 11.04 7.24
C THR A 379 4.33 9.58 6.97
N PRO A 380 3.47 8.93 7.79
CA PRO A 380 3.09 7.53 7.59
C PRO A 380 2.45 7.24 6.23
N ASN A 381 1.79 8.21 5.62
CA ASN A 381 1.20 8.09 4.27
C ASN A 381 2.21 8.29 3.13
N GLU A 382 3.51 8.40 3.44
CA GLU A 382 4.63 8.56 2.50
C GLU A 382 4.53 9.83 1.62
N SER A 383 3.71 10.80 2.00
CA SER A 383 3.52 12.03 1.24
C SER A 383 4.64 13.04 1.49
N MET A 384 5.21 13.56 0.42
CA MET A 384 6.22 14.62 0.46
C MET A 384 5.54 15.98 0.25
N PHE A 385 5.02 16.58 1.32
CA PHE A 385 4.44 17.91 1.27
C PHE A 385 5.52 18.98 1.26
N LEU A 386 5.96 19.41 0.07
CA LEU A 386 7.06 20.34 -0.12
C LEU A 386 6.90 21.67 0.63
N ASN A 387 5.67 22.12 0.84
CA ASN A 387 5.35 23.31 1.63
C ASN A 387 5.47 23.11 3.16
N ARG A 388 5.75 21.89 3.61
CA ARG A 388 6.04 21.55 5.01
C ARG A 388 7.51 21.21 5.25
N MET A 389 8.35 21.31 4.23
CA MET A 389 9.80 21.15 4.31
C MET A 389 10.45 22.52 4.52
N GLY A 390 11.72 22.52 4.91
CA GLY A 390 12.52 23.74 5.05
C GLY A 390 13.99 23.44 5.22
N TRP A 391 14.79 24.49 5.28
CA TRP A 391 16.18 24.39 5.66
C TRP A 391 16.36 24.75 7.15
N ALA A 392 17.32 24.11 7.81
CA ALA A 392 17.82 24.59 9.10
C ALA A 392 18.55 25.92 8.89
N ASP A 393 18.41 26.84 9.83
CA ASP A 393 19.13 28.12 9.88
C ASP A 393 20.63 27.89 10.08
#